data_41be721ff65d0995b90003b411956ddb
#
_entry.id   41be721ff65d0995b90003b411956ddb
#
_cell.length_a   1.000
_cell.length_b   1.000
_cell.length_c   1.000
_cell.angle_alpha   90.00
_cell.angle_beta   90.00
_cell.angle_gamma   90.00
#
_symmetry.space_group_name_H-M   'P 1'
#
loop_
_entity.id
_entity.type
_entity.pdbx_description
1 polymer ?
#
loop_
_entity_poly.entity_id
_entity_poly.type
_entity_poly.pdbx_seq_one_letter_code
_entity_poly.pdbx_strand_id
1 'polypeptide(L)'
;MGWFSTYVSDPPGNADQIAGIKNGLSTAAKKANSAEIDLLSIKLSISRWAGQARDNYDESSQRGTKRLYNFYTGLKCAESNVDKYYWELKSLTSYVNGTLRPALQDLDKQFDATPMADRWSKFWELRKQALSIQSDYNNRYQALKHSAEELSRSLAGALDARTYTGDSTSARKARDSLAREQLTKDDIGNIENERNMLAKGEYDPRSVHQGNIGDCFYLASLMAVMNSEKGQEKLAQGIRPHYNSDHKIDGYYVTIYEKPGLFSGPSHEVFVQDTYAVGVSTSGHKGVISLYERAYAQVYPESVNGGSSLDALAKITTKDAHKVDGEGSWLFGWGEGYDKSERQEIIHSANSGRPTVANTGESKNFRGNTAPVSVKLPDGTQQTIDIYARHSYMVKHADQSGVTLVNPHGENTISNTSLSTPNGEFTISWEDFQKYYGHVAIGSVK
;
A
#
# COMPACT_ATOMS: atom_id res chain seq x y z
N MET A 1 12.61 -8.77 42.51
CA MET A 1 12.16 -9.06 41.13
C MET A 1 10.90 -9.91 41.29
N GLY A 2 9.79 -9.48 40.66
CA GLY A 2 8.53 -10.22 40.75
C GLY A 2 8.57 -11.54 40.00
N TRP A 3 7.72 -12.46 40.38
CA TRP A 3 7.63 -13.80 39.75
C TRP A 3 7.12 -13.73 38.31
N PHE A 4 6.20 -12.78 38.03
CA PHE A 4 5.51 -12.65 36.74
C PHE A 4 6.14 -11.60 35.83
N SER A 5 6.84 -10.62 36.36
CA SER A 5 7.49 -9.54 35.59
C SER A 5 8.53 -10.03 34.54
N THR A 6 9.00 -11.28 34.66
CA THR A 6 9.96 -11.90 33.74
C THR A 6 9.32 -12.56 32.51
N TYR A 7 7.97 -12.63 32.44
CA TYR A 7 7.26 -13.30 31.35
C TYR A 7 7.32 -12.55 30.03
N VAL A 8 7.65 -11.26 30.05
CA VAL A 8 7.76 -10.41 28.86
C VAL A 8 9.08 -9.65 28.90
N SER A 9 9.88 -9.79 27.84
CA SER A 9 11.13 -9.06 27.64
C SER A 9 10.92 -7.81 26.80
N ASP A 10 11.91 -6.92 26.77
CA ASP A 10 11.92 -5.83 25.80
C ASP A 10 12.03 -6.39 24.38
N PRO A 11 11.28 -5.82 23.43
CA PRO A 11 11.45 -6.17 22.02
C PRO A 11 12.87 -5.84 21.57
N PRO A 12 13.53 -6.74 20.82
CA PRO A 12 14.88 -6.47 20.33
C PRO A 12 14.87 -5.40 19.24
N GLY A 13 15.78 -4.44 19.32
CA GLY A 13 15.98 -3.39 18.33
C GLY A 13 16.07 -2.00 18.94
N ASN A 14 16.56 -1.07 18.15
CA ASN A 14 16.69 0.35 18.50
C ASN A 14 16.01 1.21 17.43
N ALA A 15 14.90 1.84 17.79
CA ALA A 15 14.08 2.65 16.88
C ALA A 15 14.88 3.80 16.25
N ASP A 16 15.79 4.45 17.00
CA ASP A 16 16.59 5.57 16.47
C ASP A 16 17.59 5.11 15.40
N GLN A 17 18.20 3.93 15.60
CA GLN A 17 19.08 3.34 14.60
C GLN A 17 18.31 2.97 13.33
N ILE A 18 17.10 2.45 13.46
CA ILE A 18 16.22 2.13 12.32
C ILE A 18 15.83 3.41 11.57
N ALA A 19 15.51 4.50 12.27
CA ALA A 19 15.24 5.81 11.63
C ALA A 19 16.46 6.33 10.85
N GLY A 20 17.68 6.11 11.36
CA GLY A 20 18.91 6.43 10.66
C GLY A 20 19.07 5.67 9.33
N ILE A 21 18.74 4.38 9.31
CA ILE A 21 18.75 3.54 8.09
C ILE A 21 17.74 4.09 7.07
N LYS A 22 16.53 4.45 7.48
CA LYS A 22 15.51 5.05 6.61
C LYS A 22 16.05 6.29 5.89
N ASN A 23 16.65 7.22 6.63
CA ASN A 23 17.21 8.45 6.07
C ASN A 23 18.35 8.17 5.07
N GLY A 24 19.18 7.18 5.36
CA GLY A 24 20.22 6.72 4.44
C GLY A 24 19.68 6.18 3.13
N LEU A 25 18.65 5.33 3.19
CA LEU A 25 17.98 4.77 2.01
C LEU A 25 17.29 5.84 1.18
N SER A 26 16.59 6.79 1.81
CA SER A 26 15.96 7.92 1.11
C SER A 26 16.99 8.76 0.35
N THR A 27 18.12 9.05 0.98
CA THR A 27 19.21 9.80 0.34
C THR A 27 19.82 9.04 -0.83
N ALA A 28 20.04 7.74 -0.68
CA ALA A 28 20.58 6.88 -1.74
C ALA A 28 19.59 6.77 -2.93
N ALA A 29 18.29 6.64 -2.65
CA ALA A 29 17.25 6.62 -3.67
C ALA A 29 17.22 7.91 -4.50
N LYS A 30 17.28 9.08 -3.85
CA LYS A 30 17.34 10.37 -4.55
C LYS A 30 18.53 10.47 -5.47
N LYS A 31 19.71 10.00 -5.04
CA LYS A 31 20.92 10.00 -5.87
C LYS A 31 20.81 9.06 -7.07
N ALA A 32 20.23 7.88 -6.89
CA ALA A 32 20.00 6.93 -7.97
C ALA A 32 19.06 7.50 -9.04
N ASN A 33 17.97 8.14 -8.62
CA ASN A 33 17.01 8.81 -9.50
C ASN A 33 17.65 9.96 -10.27
N SER A 34 18.47 10.80 -9.63
CA SER A 34 19.19 11.89 -10.31
C SER A 34 20.14 11.35 -11.38
N ALA A 35 20.87 10.27 -11.08
CA ALA A 35 21.77 9.65 -12.05
C ALA A 35 21.02 9.05 -13.25
N GLU A 36 19.82 8.51 -13.06
CA GLU A 36 18.95 8.04 -14.15
C GLU A 36 18.53 9.20 -15.06
N ILE A 37 18.07 10.31 -14.48
CA ILE A 37 17.66 11.52 -15.21
C ILE A 37 18.85 12.08 -16.03
N ASP A 38 20.03 12.15 -15.42
CA ASP A 38 21.25 12.63 -16.11
C ASP A 38 21.59 11.73 -17.30
N LEU A 39 21.50 10.41 -17.15
CA LEU A 39 21.75 9.47 -18.25
C LEU A 39 20.74 9.62 -19.39
N LEU A 40 19.47 9.84 -19.07
CA LEU A 40 18.42 10.12 -20.07
C LEU A 40 18.66 11.45 -20.79
N SER A 41 19.08 12.50 -20.07
CA SER A 41 19.38 13.81 -20.66
C SER A 41 20.55 13.76 -21.65
N ILE A 42 21.58 12.98 -21.33
CA ILE A 42 22.71 12.73 -22.23
C ILE A 42 22.22 12.06 -23.52
N LYS A 43 21.36 11.06 -23.41
CA LYS A 43 20.76 10.38 -24.57
C LYS A 43 20.04 11.34 -25.51
N LEU A 44 19.27 12.27 -24.97
CA LEU A 44 18.54 13.29 -25.74
C LEU A 44 19.49 14.29 -26.44
N SER A 45 20.63 14.61 -25.83
CA SER A 45 21.60 15.56 -26.39
C SER A 45 22.38 15.02 -27.59
N ILE A 46 22.41 13.70 -27.78
CA ILE A 46 23.19 13.02 -28.86
C ILE A 46 22.32 12.69 -30.09
N SER A 47 21.24 13.41 -30.30
CA SER A 47 20.24 13.11 -31.35
C SER A 47 20.76 13.13 -32.79
N ARG A 48 21.92 13.70 -33.04
CA ARG A 48 22.54 13.78 -34.38
C ARG A 48 23.53 12.66 -34.68
N TRP A 49 23.72 11.72 -33.79
CA TRP A 49 24.65 10.60 -33.96
C TRP A 49 23.93 9.44 -34.65
N ALA A 50 24.58 8.78 -35.62
CA ALA A 50 23.98 7.68 -36.37
C ALA A 50 24.97 6.53 -36.60
N GLY A 51 24.46 5.33 -36.92
CA GLY A 51 25.25 4.14 -37.22
C GLY A 51 25.44 3.20 -36.03
N GLN A 52 26.18 2.11 -36.25
CA GLN A 52 26.34 1.01 -35.28
C GLN A 52 26.89 1.47 -33.91
N ALA A 53 27.73 2.50 -33.88
CA ALA A 53 28.20 3.05 -32.61
C ALA A 53 27.11 3.70 -31.79
N ARG A 54 26.12 4.31 -32.45
CA ARG A 54 24.90 4.81 -31.80
C ARG A 54 24.04 3.69 -31.28
N ASP A 55 23.81 2.65 -32.06
CA ASP A 55 22.97 1.51 -31.68
C ASP A 55 23.54 0.81 -30.44
N ASN A 56 24.87 0.63 -30.40
CA ASN A 56 25.58 0.08 -29.23
C ASN A 56 25.47 0.99 -28.01
N TYR A 57 25.54 2.33 -28.21
CA TYR A 57 25.37 3.30 -27.13
C TYR A 57 23.92 3.29 -26.61
N ASP A 58 22.95 3.29 -27.51
CA ASP A 58 21.52 3.26 -27.14
C ASP A 58 21.19 2.01 -26.33
N GLU A 59 21.69 0.84 -26.73
CA GLU A 59 21.52 -0.41 -26.00
C GLU A 59 22.21 -0.35 -24.62
N SER A 60 23.43 0.18 -24.55
CA SER A 60 24.17 0.32 -23.30
C SER A 60 23.52 1.33 -22.35
N SER A 61 23.03 2.45 -22.91
CA SER A 61 22.31 3.49 -22.18
C SER A 61 20.98 2.94 -21.62
N GLN A 62 20.23 2.19 -22.42
CA GLN A 62 18.98 1.53 -21.95
C GLN A 62 19.26 0.54 -20.82
N ARG A 63 20.31 -0.27 -20.93
CA ARG A 63 20.72 -1.18 -19.86
C ARG A 63 21.13 -0.42 -18.59
N GLY A 64 21.85 0.69 -18.73
CA GLY A 64 22.27 1.57 -17.64
C GLY A 64 21.08 2.21 -16.93
N THR A 65 20.16 2.82 -17.68
CA THR A 65 18.93 3.43 -17.17
C THR A 65 18.08 2.38 -16.44
N LYS A 66 17.88 1.21 -17.05
CA LYS A 66 17.12 0.11 -16.41
C LYS A 66 17.74 -0.34 -15.08
N ARG A 67 19.08 -0.40 -14.99
CA ARG A 67 19.77 -0.77 -13.73
C ARG A 67 19.59 0.31 -12.67
N LEU A 68 19.76 1.59 -13.02
CA LEU A 68 19.55 2.70 -12.09
C LEU A 68 18.10 2.76 -11.58
N TYR A 69 17.15 2.59 -12.47
CA TYR A 69 15.73 2.53 -12.11
C TYR A 69 15.44 1.37 -11.15
N ASN A 70 15.92 0.15 -11.45
CA ASN A 70 15.73 -1.01 -10.58
C ASN A 70 16.37 -0.79 -9.21
N PHE A 71 17.55 -0.17 -9.18
CA PHE A 71 18.24 0.17 -7.94
C PHE A 71 17.48 1.21 -7.13
N TYR A 72 17.01 2.28 -7.76
CA TYR A 72 16.14 3.29 -7.13
C TYR A 72 14.89 2.67 -6.52
N THR A 73 14.18 1.87 -7.31
CA THR A 73 12.93 1.22 -6.86
C THR A 73 13.19 0.25 -5.69
N GLY A 74 14.29 -0.51 -5.74
CA GLY A 74 14.73 -1.37 -4.65
C GLY A 74 15.00 -0.58 -3.36
N LEU A 75 15.67 0.55 -3.45
CA LEU A 75 15.93 1.42 -2.30
C LEU A 75 14.64 1.99 -1.72
N LYS A 76 13.66 2.37 -2.56
CA LYS A 76 12.36 2.87 -2.11
C LYS A 76 11.54 1.77 -1.41
N CYS A 77 11.55 0.55 -1.94
CA CYS A 77 10.93 -0.59 -1.28
C CYS A 77 11.57 -0.88 0.09
N ALA A 78 12.90 -0.85 0.16
CA ALA A 78 13.61 -1.02 1.43
C ALA A 78 13.29 0.11 2.42
N GLU A 79 13.19 1.37 1.97
CA GLU A 79 12.78 2.52 2.80
C GLU A 79 11.39 2.30 3.41
N SER A 80 10.42 1.84 2.62
CA SER A 80 9.06 1.54 3.09
C SER A 80 9.06 0.43 4.15
N ASN A 81 9.80 -0.66 3.91
CA ASN A 81 9.87 -1.77 4.88
C ASN A 81 10.63 -1.39 6.16
N VAL A 82 11.63 -0.50 6.08
CA VAL A 82 12.26 0.10 7.29
C VAL A 82 11.23 0.88 8.08
N ASP A 83 10.38 1.66 7.41
CA ASP A 83 9.36 2.47 8.06
C ASP A 83 8.31 1.59 8.74
N LYS A 84 7.84 0.54 8.06
CA LYS A 84 6.93 -0.46 8.63
C LYS A 84 7.54 -1.10 9.89
N TYR A 85 8.76 -1.62 9.79
CA TYR A 85 9.45 -2.23 10.92
C TYR A 85 9.67 -1.25 12.09
N TYR A 86 10.04 0.00 11.81
CA TYR A 86 10.20 1.06 12.81
C TYR A 86 8.93 1.26 13.63
N TRP A 87 7.79 1.40 12.97
CA TRP A 87 6.52 1.64 13.64
C TRP A 87 6.02 0.43 14.41
N GLU A 88 6.21 -0.78 13.88
CA GLU A 88 5.87 -2.01 14.59
C GLU A 88 6.73 -2.20 15.85
N LEU A 89 8.04 -1.96 15.74
CA LEU A 89 8.95 -2.00 16.91
C LEU A 89 8.54 -0.98 17.97
N LYS A 90 8.28 0.25 17.56
CA LYS A 90 7.87 1.33 18.45
C LYS A 90 6.53 1.03 19.13
N SER A 91 5.58 0.51 18.37
CA SER A 91 4.27 0.11 18.88
C SER A 91 4.38 -1.02 19.88
N LEU A 92 5.12 -2.08 19.57
CA LEU A 92 5.33 -3.20 20.49
C LEU A 92 6.03 -2.75 21.76
N THR A 93 7.07 -1.90 21.65
CA THR A 93 7.77 -1.35 22.79
C THR A 93 6.85 -0.52 23.69
N SER A 94 6.02 0.32 23.09
CA SER A 94 5.03 1.13 23.83
C SER A 94 3.99 0.25 24.51
N TYR A 95 3.53 -0.79 23.84
CA TYR A 95 2.56 -1.73 24.38
C TYR A 95 3.13 -2.55 25.55
N VAL A 96 4.37 -3.04 25.40
CA VAL A 96 5.07 -3.74 26.48
C VAL A 96 5.19 -2.84 27.72
N ASN A 97 5.63 -1.60 27.54
CA ASN A 97 5.86 -0.68 28.66
C ASN A 97 4.58 -0.10 29.25
N GLY A 98 3.58 0.20 28.42
CA GLY A 98 2.34 0.85 28.87
C GLY A 98 1.24 -0.11 29.29
N THR A 99 1.29 -1.37 28.88
CA THR A 99 0.20 -2.33 29.12
C THR A 99 0.67 -3.63 29.75
N LEU A 100 1.59 -4.34 29.09
CA LEU A 100 1.92 -5.71 29.55
C LEU A 100 2.72 -5.72 30.83
N ARG A 101 3.72 -4.86 30.91
CA ARG A 101 4.59 -4.78 32.09
C ARG A 101 3.82 -4.30 33.34
N PRO A 102 2.99 -3.25 33.27
CA PRO A 102 2.11 -2.90 34.41
C PRO A 102 1.16 -4.02 34.82
N ALA A 103 0.57 -4.74 33.85
CA ALA A 103 -0.30 -5.87 34.16
C ALA A 103 0.45 -7.00 34.90
N LEU A 104 1.66 -7.35 34.43
CA LEU A 104 2.50 -8.35 35.12
C LEU A 104 2.93 -7.90 36.52
N GLN A 105 3.26 -6.63 36.69
CA GLN A 105 3.58 -6.05 37.98
C GLN A 105 2.39 -6.07 38.95
N ASP A 106 1.17 -5.90 38.42
CA ASP A 106 -0.05 -6.04 39.22
C ASP A 106 -0.28 -7.49 39.67
N LEU A 107 0.01 -8.48 38.83
CA LEU A 107 0.00 -9.90 39.23
C LEU A 107 1.02 -10.16 40.35
N ASP A 108 2.23 -9.59 40.27
CA ASP A 108 3.25 -9.68 41.34
C ASP A 108 2.73 -9.10 42.67
N LYS A 109 2.10 -7.92 42.64
CA LYS A 109 1.48 -7.30 43.82
C LYS A 109 0.37 -8.15 44.42
N GLN A 110 -0.50 -8.71 43.58
CA GLN A 110 -1.57 -9.60 44.03
C GLN A 110 -1.00 -10.86 44.71
N PHE A 111 0.07 -11.43 44.14
CA PHE A 111 0.74 -12.57 44.74
C PHE A 111 1.38 -12.22 46.10
N ASP A 112 2.12 -11.10 46.18
CA ASP A 112 2.77 -10.66 47.39
C ASP A 112 1.78 -10.33 48.53
N ALA A 113 0.61 -9.80 48.17
CA ALA A 113 -0.48 -9.51 49.13
C ALA A 113 -1.24 -10.76 49.59
N THR A 114 -1.02 -11.92 48.97
CA THR A 114 -1.73 -13.16 49.32
C THR A 114 -1.18 -13.81 50.58
N PRO A 115 -2.04 -14.17 51.55
CA PRO A 115 -1.64 -14.89 52.76
C PRO A 115 -0.89 -16.21 52.42
N MET A 116 0.06 -16.57 53.25
CA MET A 116 0.95 -17.71 53.01
C MET A 116 0.20 -19.02 52.77
N ALA A 117 -0.93 -19.23 53.43
CA ALA A 117 -1.76 -20.44 53.28
C ALA A 117 -2.35 -20.58 51.87
N ASP A 118 -2.65 -19.46 51.19
CA ASP A 118 -3.37 -19.45 49.95
C ASP A 118 -2.44 -19.22 48.71
N ARG A 119 -1.14 -18.96 48.98
CA ARG A 119 -0.15 -18.61 47.94
C ARG A 119 -0.02 -19.64 46.85
N TRP A 120 -0.13 -20.92 47.18
CA TRP A 120 0.02 -21.97 46.16
C TRP A 120 -1.15 -22.00 45.15
N SER A 121 -2.38 -21.91 45.60
CA SER A 121 -3.53 -21.83 44.73
C SER A 121 -3.54 -20.54 43.92
N LYS A 122 -3.23 -19.41 44.55
CA LYS A 122 -3.15 -18.09 43.92
C LYS A 122 -2.04 -18.02 42.85
N PHE A 123 -0.89 -18.65 43.09
CA PHE A 123 0.17 -18.74 42.10
C PHE A 123 -0.29 -19.35 40.78
N TRP A 124 -1.04 -20.46 40.83
CA TRP A 124 -1.51 -21.11 39.61
C TRP A 124 -2.57 -20.29 38.88
N GLU A 125 -3.43 -19.60 39.60
CA GLU A 125 -4.40 -18.66 39.04
C GLU A 125 -3.69 -17.51 38.29
N LEU A 126 -2.77 -16.83 38.96
CA LEU A 126 -2.05 -15.69 38.40
C LEU A 126 -1.11 -16.12 37.27
N ARG A 127 -0.49 -17.31 37.38
CA ARG A 127 0.33 -17.87 36.30
C ARG A 127 -0.46 -18.07 35.01
N LYS A 128 -1.72 -18.49 35.11
CA LYS A 128 -2.60 -18.58 33.93
C LYS A 128 -2.82 -17.25 33.24
N GLN A 129 -2.99 -16.19 34.02
CA GLN A 129 -3.11 -14.82 33.51
C GLN A 129 -1.77 -14.34 32.90
N ALA A 130 -0.65 -14.57 33.57
CA ALA A 130 0.66 -14.24 33.05
C ALA A 130 1.00 -14.93 31.72
N LEU A 131 0.61 -16.23 31.58
CA LEU A 131 0.75 -16.97 30.33
C LEU A 131 -0.12 -16.40 29.19
N SER A 132 -1.31 -15.90 29.51
CA SER A 132 -2.16 -15.21 28.52
C SER A 132 -1.51 -13.90 28.05
N ILE A 133 -0.93 -13.11 28.97
CA ILE A 133 -0.17 -11.90 28.65
C ILE A 133 1.06 -12.23 27.79
N GLN A 134 1.79 -13.29 28.15
CA GLN A 134 2.95 -13.76 27.37
C GLN A 134 2.53 -14.22 25.95
N SER A 135 1.39 -14.87 25.82
CA SER A 135 0.86 -15.30 24.53
C SER A 135 0.54 -14.10 23.63
N ASP A 136 -0.09 -13.04 24.17
CA ASP A 136 -0.34 -11.81 23.42
C ASP A 136 0.97 -11.12 22.99
N TYR A 137 1.95 -11.04 23.89
CA TYR A 137 3.29 -10.57 23.52
C TYR A 137 3.89 -11.38 22.37
N ASN A 138 3.87 -12.70 22.49
CA ASN A 138 4.47 -13.60 21.48
C ASN A 138 3.82 -13.43 20.11
N ASN A 139 2.49 -13.30 20.04
CA ASN A 139 1.78 -13.07 18.79
C ASN A 139 2.24 -11.78 18.10
N ARG A 140 2.34 -10.68 18.86
CA ARG A 140 2.82 -9.39 18.34
C ARG A 140 4.30 -9.42 17.99
N TYR A 141 5.10 -10.15 18.75
CA TYR A 141 6.51 -10.34 18.47
C TYR A 141 6.75 -11.14 17.18
N GLN A 142 5.90 -12.13 16.87
CA GLN A 142 5.98 -12.85 15.59
C GLN A 142 5.68 -11.94 14.40
N ALA A 143 4.73 -11.02 14.53
CA ALA A 143 4.48 -10.01 13.50
C ALA A 143 5.70 -9.12 13.26
N LEU A 144 6.32 -8.60 14.34
CA LEU A 144 7.56 -7.83 14.25
C LEU A 144 8.70 -8.62 13.59
N LYS A 145 8.85 -9.91 13.94
CA LYS A 145 9.84 -10.79 13.34
C LYS A 145 9.62 -10.95 11.83
N HIS A 146 8.36 -11.12 11.42
CA HIS A 146 8.01 -11.20 9.99
C HIS A 146 8.40 -9.91 9.24
N SER A 147 8.09 -8.74 9.82
CA SER A 147 8.50 -7.46 9.23
C SER A 147 10.02 -7.28 9.18
N ALA A 148 10.76 -7.80 10.16
CA ALA A 148 12.22 -7.81 10.12
C ALA A 148 12.76 -8.69 8.97
N GLU A 149 12.11 -9.82 8.71
CA GLU A 149 12.45 -10.71 7.59
C GLU A 149 12.13 -10.06 6.24
N GLU A 150 11.00 -9.37 6.11
CA GLU A 150 10.64 -8.58 4.93
C GLU A 150 11.63 -7.45 4.68
N LEU A 151 11.99 -6.72 5.73
CA LEU A 151 13.02 -5.67 5.66
C LEU A 151 14.35 -6.24 5.20
N SER A 152 14.82 -7.33 5.79
CA SER A 152 16.07 -7.99 5.40
C SER A 152 16.06 -8.39 3.92
N ARG A 153 14.94 -8.94 3.44
CA ARG A 153 14.74 -9.30 2.04
C ARG A 153 14.79 -8.09 1.11
N SER A 154 14.12 -7.00 1.48
CA SER A 154 14.08 -5.78 0.66
C SER A 154 15.44 -5.10 0.60
N LEU A 155 16.17 -5.07 1.71
CA LEU A 155 17.55 -4.54 1.75
C LEU A 155 18.48 -5.37 0.88
N ALA A 156 18.41 -6.70 0.96
CA ALA A 156 19.18 -7.59 0.11
C ALA A 156 18.85 -7.38 -1.38
N GLY A 157 17.57 -7.23 -1.73
CA GLY A 157 17.13 -6.95 -3.09
C GLY A 157 17.58 -5.58 -3.61
N ALA A 158 17.54 -4.56 -2.76
CA ALA A 158 17.97 -3.20 -3.11
C ALA A 158 19.49 -3.11 -3.33
N LEU A 159 20.26 -3.85 -2.54
CA LEU A 159 21.73 -3.85 -2.58
C LEU A 159 22.27 -4.87 -3.58
N ASP A 160 21.43 -5.62 -4.30
CA ASP A 160 21.88 -6.61 -5.27
C ASP A 160 22.65 -5.97 -6.42
N ALA A 161 23.86 -5.79 -6.12
CA ALA A 161 24.89 -5.80 -7.09
C ALA A 161 25.66 -7.09 -6.85
N ARG A 162 25.55 -8.10 -7.65
CA ARG A 162 26.55 -9.12 -7.97
C ARG A 162 27.37 -9.79 -6.85
N THR A 163 27.19 -9.47 -5.57
CA THR A 163 28.06 -9.97 -4.49
C THR A 163 27.38 -10.98 -3.57
N TYR A 164 26.07 -11.23 -3.72
CA TYR A 164 25.39 -12.21 -2.89
C TYR A 164 25.20 -13.52 -3.64
N THR A 165 26.19 -14.41 -3.51
CA THR A 165 26.13 -15.81 -3.97
C THR A 165 25.46 -16.75 -2.97
N GLY A 166 24.76 -16.20 -1.99
CA GLY A 166 23.97 -16.95 -1.01
C GLY A 166 22.60 -17.30 -1.57
N ASP A 167 22.40 -18.57 -1.84
CA ASP A 167 21.19 -19.20 -2.39
C ASP A 167 20.06 -19.26 -1.34
N SER A 168 19.61 -18.10 -0.82
CA SER A 168 18.43 -18.07 0.02
C SER A 168 17.19 -17.81 -0.85
N THR A 169 16.23 -18.71 -0.79
CA THR A 169 14.90 -18.61 -1.41
C THR A 169 14.22 -17.27 -1.09
N SER A 170 14.60 -16.63 0.01
CA SER A 170 14.11 -15.35 0.49
C SER A 170 14.69 -14.14 -0.26
N ALA A 171 15.99 -14.13 -0.58
CA ALA A 171 16.62 -13.08 -1.41
C ALA A 171 16.12 -13.15 -2.87
N ARG A 172 15.76 -14.35 -3.32
CA ARG A 172 15.15 -14.59 -4.63
C ARG A 172 13.75 -13.97 -4.72
N LYS A 173 12.90 -14.16 -3.70
CA LYS A 173 11.55 -13.54 -3.64
C LYS A 173 11.58 -12.02 -3.56
N ALA A 174 12.54 -11.41 -2.88
CA ALA A 174 12.68 -9.95 -2.83
C ALA A 174 13.20 -9.35 -4.14
N ARG A 175 14.05 -10.09 -4.85
CA ARG A 175 14.48 -9.76 -6.22
C ARG A 175 13.31 -9.85 -7.18
N ASP A 176 12.48 -10.87 -6.99
CA ASP A 176 11.30 -11.15 -7.80
C ASP A 176 10.19 -10.11 -7.59
N SER A 177 10.10 -9.45 -6.41
CA SER A 177 9.06 -8.43 -6.14
C SER A 177 9.21 -7.14 -6.94
N LEU A 178 10.41 -6.82 -7.40
CA LEU A 178 10.71 -5.69 -8.30
C LEU A 178 11.12 -6.17 -9.69
N ALA A 179 11.27 -7.49 -9.88
CA ALA A 179 11.50 -8.08 -11.18
C ALA A 179 10.31 -7.74 -12.09
N ARG A 180 10.63 -7.46 -13.33
CA ARG A 180 9.66 -7.24 -14.38
C ARG A 180 9.56 -8.48 -15.24
N GLU A 181 8.37 -8.88 -15.55
CA GLU A 181 8.05 -9.99 -16.43
C GLU A 181 7.45 -9.47 -17.72
N GLN A 182 7.91 -10.00 -18.84
CA GLN A 182 7.31 -9.73 -20.14
C GLN A 182 5.87 -10.26 -20.15
N LEU A 183 4.99 -9.53 -20.83
CA LEU A 183 3.62 -9.97 -21.01
C LEU A 183 3.59 -11.30 -21.77
N THR A 184 2.94 -12.30 -21.19
CA THR A 184 2.69 -13.57 -21.82
C THR A 184 1.49 -13.48 -22.79
N LYS A 185 1.26 -14.51 -23.58
CA LYS A 185 0.05 -14.58 -24.43
C LYS A 185 -1.24 -14.59 -23.58
N ASP A 186 -1.20 -15.23 -22.42
CA ASP A 186 -2.33 -15.32 -21.52
C ASP A 186 -2.60 -13.96 -20.87
N ASP A 187 -1.56 -13.21 -20.48
CA ASP A 187 -1.70 -11.84 -20.00
C ASP A 187 -2.31 -10.92 -21.07
N ILE A 188 -1.84 -11.02 -22.31
CA ILE A 188 -2.41 -10.25 -23.44
C ILE A 188 -3.88 -10.60 -23.63
N GLY A 189 -4.25 -11.89 -23.57
CA GLY A 189 -5.64 -12.33 -23.66
C GLY A 189 -6.52 -11.75 -22.55
N ASN A 190 -6.03 -11.74 -21.32
CA ASN A 190 -6.70 -11.15 -20.15
C ASN A 190 -6.85 -9.63 -20.29
N ILE A 191 -5.78 -8.93 -20.69
CA ILE A 191 -5.80 -7.49 -20.92
C ILE A 191 -6.83 -7.09 -21.97
N GLU A 192 -6.90 -7.79 -23.10
CA GLU A 192 -7.89 -7.52 -24.16
C GLU A 192 -9.32 -7.77 -23.66
N ASN A 193 -9.54 -8.85 -22.89
CA ASN A 193 -10.83 -9.10 -22.27
C ASN A 193 -11.23 -7.98 -21.30
N GLU A 194 -10.34 -7.59 -20.41
CA GLU A 194 -10.59 -6.52 -19.44
C GLU A 194 -10.80 -5.15 -20.10
N ARG A 195 -10.06 -4.84 -21.17
CA ARG A 195 -10.31 -3.63 -21.98
C ARG A 195 -11.72 -3.61 -22.55
N ASN A 196 -12.19 -4.77 -23.04
CA ASN A 196 -13.56 -4.90 -23.55
C ASN A 196 -14.59 -4.74 -22.42
N MET A 197 -14.33 -5.28 -21.22
CA MET A 197 -15.20 -5.08 -20.05
C MET A 197 -15.24 -3.61 -19.63
N LEU A 198 -14.08 -2.94 -19.57
CA LEU A 198 -14.01 -1.50 -19.27
C LEU A 198 -14.78 -0.66 -20.30
N ALA A 199 -14.65 -0.98 -21.59
CA ALA A 199 -15.35 -0.27 -22.66
C ALA A 199 -16.88 -0.42 -22.59
N LYS A 200 -17.37 -1.49 -21.95
CA LYS A 200 -18.80 -1.76 -21.73
C LYS A 200 -19.31 -1.30 -20.36
N GLY A 201 -18.44 -0.85 -19.48
CA GLY A 201 -18.81 -0.53 -18.09
C GLY A 201 -19.05 -1.76 -17.21
N GLU A 202 -18.53 -2.93 -17.59
CA GLU A 202 -18.77 -4.23 -16.93
C GLU A 202 -17.62 -4.68 -16.02
N TYR A 203 -16.55 -3.87 -15.89
CA TYR A 203 -15.39 -4.24 -15.06
C TYR A 203 -15.71 -4.11 -13.57
N ASP A 204 -15.42 -5.15 -12.81
CA ASP A 204 -15.60 -5.14 -11.34
C ASP A 204 -14.29 -4.68 -10.64
N PRO A 205 -14.24 -3.48 -10.06
CA PRO A 205 -13.05 -3.00 -9.37
C PRO A 205 -12.66 -3.84 -8.13
N ARG A 206 -13.54 -4.70 -7.62
CA ARG A 206 -13.24 -5.62 -6.50
C ARG A 206 -12.32 -6.77 -6.91
N SER A 207 -12.13 -7.00 -8.20
CA SER A 207 -11.21 -8.01 -8.72
C SER A 207 -9.74 -7.61 -8.62
N VAL A 208 -9.45 -6.37 -8.26
CA VAL A 208 -8.09 -5.84 -8.08
C VAL A 208 -7.45 -6.42 -6.82
N HIS A 209 -6.24 -6.95 -6.95
CA HIS A 209 -5.43 -7.46 -5.86
C HIS A 209 -4.05 -6.81 -5.92
N GLN A 210 -3.80 -5.87 -5.02
CA GLN A 210 -2.51 -5.22 -4.87
C GLN A 210 -1.42 -6.25 -4.56
N GLY A 211 -0.29 -6.12 -5.25
CA GLY A 211 0.90 -6.91 -4.96
C GLY A 211 1.76 -6.31 -3.84
N ASN A 212 3.06 -6.55 -3.93
CA ASN A 212 4.03 -6.10 -2.91
C ASN A 212 4.54 -4.66 -3.14
N ILE A 213 3.86 -3.86 -3.96
CA ILE A 213 4.20 -2.46 -4.25
C ILE A 213 3.33 -1.56 -3.38
N GLY A 214 3.94 -0.54 -2.76
CA GLY A 214 3.26 0.37 -1.84
C GLY A 214 2.51 1.51 -2.54
N ASP A 215 1.70 1.20 -3.54
CA ASP A 215 0.97 2.13 -4.39
C ASP A 215 -0.56 2.08 -4.16
N CYS A 216 -0.98 1.66 -2.97
CA CYS A 216 -2.39 1.57 -2.57
C CYS A 216 -3.19 2.84 -2.90
N PHE A 217 -2.59 4.03 -2.74
CA PHE A 217 -3.21 5.31 -3.08
C PHE A 217 -3.55 5.41 -4.58
N TYR A 218 -2.71 4.87 -5.46
CA TYR A 218 -2.93 4.87 -6.91
C TYR A 218 -3.95 3.81 -7.30
N LEU A 219 -3.80 2.59 -6.77
CA LEU A 219 -4.74 1.49 -7.04
C LEU A 219 -6.15 1.80 -6.53
N ALA A 220 -6.29 2.30 -5.30
CA ALA A 220 -7.59 2.75 -4.78
C ALA A 220 -8.19 3.86 -5.64
N SER A 221 -7.36 4.76 -6.21
CA SER A 221 -7.81 5.80 -7.12
C SER A 221 -8.27 5.25 -8.47
N LEU A 222 -7.56 4.29 -9.06
CA LEU A 222 -8.00 3.58 -10.26
C LEU A 222 -9.33 2.85 -10.02
N MET A 223 -9.42 2.10 -8.92
CA MET A 223 -10.64 1.41 -8.52
C MET A 223 -11.82 2.38 -8.35
N ALA A 224 -11.58 3.54 -7.73
CA ALA A 224 -12.61 4.58 -7.55
C ALA A 224 -13.07 5.18 -8.90
N VAL A 225 -12.16 5.35 -9.86
CA VAL A 225 -12.52 5.76 -11.22
C VAL A 225 -13.35 4.67 -11.90
N MET A 226 -12.97 3.39 -11.75
CA MET A 226 -13.72 2.26 -12.32
C MET A 226 -15.08 2.01 -11.65
N ASN A 227 -15.38 2.66 -10.52
CA ASN A 227 -16.69 2.55 -9.87
C ASN A 227 -17.83 3.27 -10.64
N SER A 228 -17.56 3.76 -11.85
CA SER A 228 -18.54 4.37 -12.74
C SER A 228 -18.27 3.99 -14.20
N GLU A 229 -19.33 3.84 -15.00
CA GLU A 229 -19.23 3.53 -16.44
C GLU A 229 -18.35 4.53 -17.19
N LYS A 230 -18.53 5.84 -16.94
CA LYS A 230 -17.70 6.90 -17.55
C LYS A 230 -16.22 6.79 -17.16
N GLY A 231 -15.94 6.39 -15.93
CA GLY A 231 -14.57 6.15 -15.48
C GLY A 231 -13.96 4.95 -16.16
N GLN A 232 -14.71 3.88 -16.31
CA GLN A 232 -14.28 2.68 -17.04
C GLN A 232 -14.01 2.99 -18.51
N GLU A 233 -14.91 3.70 -19.18
CA GLU A 233 -14.72 4.14 -20.57
C GLU A 233 -13.44 4.99 -20.73
N LYS A 234 -13.20 5.94 -19.82
CA LYS A 234 -11.99 6.78 -19.83
C LYS A 234 -10.72 5.94 -19.72
N LEU A 235 -10.69 4.95 -18.84
CA LEU A 235 -9.54 4.06 -18.70
C LEU A 235 -9.38 3.16 -19.92
N ALA A 236 -10.46 2.65 -20.50
CA ALA A 236 -10.40 1.88 -21.74
C ALA A 236 -9.78 2.68 -22.89
N GLN A 237 -10.17 3.95 -23.05
CA GLN A 237 -9.62 4.89 -24.04
C GLN A 237 -8.14 5.20 -23.82
N GLY A 238 -7.66 5.12 -22.58
CA GLY A 238 -6.27 5.35 -22.21
C GLY A 238 -5.31 4.20 -22.56
N ILE A 239 -5.81 3.08 -23.10
CA ILE A 239 -4.99 1.92 -23.44
C ILE A 239 -5.13 1.58 -24.92
N ARG A 240 -4.00 1.50 -25.62
CA ARG A 240 -3.95 1.16 -27.03
C ARG A 240 -2.93 0.05 -27.28
N PRO A 241 -3.31 -1.09 -27.95
CA PRO A 241 -2.37 -2.16 -28.25
C PRO A 241 -1.29 -1.69 -29.24
N HIS A 242 -0.09 -2.19 -29.06
CA HIS A 242 0.99 -2.10 -30.04
C HIS A 242 1.15 -3.46 -30.75
N TYR A 243 1.33 -3.41 -32.05
CA TYR A 243 1.52 -4.59 -32.88
C TYR A 243 2.92 -4.61 -33.46
N ASN A 244 3.60 -5.73 -33.33
CA ASN A 244 4.90 -5.97 -33.94
C ASN A 244 4.79 -6.22 -35.45
N SER A 245 5.93 -6.49 -36.13
CA SER A 245 5.99 -6.80 -37.57
C SER A 245 5.17 -8.02 -37.97
N ASP A 246 4.89 -8.93 -37.05
CA ASP A 246 4.09 -10.15 -37.27
C ASP A 246 2.60 -9.92 -37.01
N HIS A 247 2.16 -8.68 -36.85
CA HIS A 247 0.79 -8.30 -36.48
C HIS A 247 0.30 -8.92 -35.18
N LYS A 248 1.20 -9.23 -34.24
CA LYS A 248 0.89 -9.70 -32.90
C LYS A 248 1.08 -8.58 -31.89
N ILE A 249 0.21 -8.54 -30.87
CA ILE A 249 0.38 -7.60 -29.76
C ILE A 249 1.64 -8.00 -28.99
N ASP A 250 2.56 -7.04 -28.80
CA ASP A 250 3.81 -7.18 -28.03
C ASP A 250 3.93 -6.16 -26.90
N GLY A 251 2.92 -5.33 -26.72
CA GLY A 251 2.83 -4.35 -25.66
C GLY A 251 1.63 -3.42 -25.83
N TYR A 252 1.56 -2.42 -24.99
CA TYR A 252 0.48 -1.44 -24.97
C TYR A 252 1.03 -0.04 -24.77
N TYR A 253 0.43 0.92 -25.43
CA TYR A 253 0.56 2.32 -25.05
C TYR A 253 -0.48 2.65 -24.00
N VAL A 254 -0.03 3.20 -22.86
CA VAL A 254 -0.88 3.62 -21.75
C VAL A 254 -0.74 5.12 -21.55
N THR A 255 -1.86 5.81 -21.52
CA THR A 255 -1.89 7.27 -21.32
C THR A 255 -1.85 7.60 -19.82
N ILE A 256 -0.80 8.29 -19.40
CA ILE A 256 -0.65 8.83 -18.05
C ILE A 256 -0.65 10.36 -18.17
N TYR A 257 -1.40 11.02 -17.31
CA TYR A 257 -1.53 12.47 -17.32
C TYR A 257 -0.70 13.13 -16.23
N GLU A 258 -0.29 14.36 -16.47
CA GLU A 258 0.19 15.24 -15.42
C GLU A 258 -1.01 15.86 -14.66
N LYS A 259 -0.74 16.31 -13.44
CA LYS A 259 -1.74 17.04 -12.66
C LYS A 259 -2.19 18.28 -13.45
N PRO A 260 -3.49 18.51 -13.62
CA PRO A 260 -3.97 19.69 -14.31
C PRO A 260 -3.51 20.95 -13.58
N GLY A 261 -2.92 21.89 -14.36
CA GLY A 261 -2.67 23.25 -13.93
C GLY A 261 -3.81 24.16 -14.39
N LEU A 262 -3.52 25.44 -14.63
CA LEU A 262 -4.46 26.39 -15.24
C LEU A 262 -4.97 25.95 -16.63
N PHE A 263 -4.23 25.07 -17.30
CA PHE A 263 -4.61 24.39 -18.54
C PHE A 263 -4.47 22.89 -18.35
N SER A 264 -5.22 22.09 -19.14
CA SER A 264 -5.08 20.62 -19.11
C SER A 264 -3.62 20.25 -19.24
N GLY A 265 -3.09 19.52 -18.26
CA GLY A 265 -1.68 19.10 -18.26
C GLY A 265 -1.36 18.19 -19.44
N PRO A 266 -0.09 18.12 -19.87
CA PRO A 266 0.34 17.19 -20.91
C PRO A 266 0.04 15.74 -20.50
N SER A 267 -0.15 14.90 -21.51
CA SER A 267 -0.26 13.45 -21.34
C SER A 267 1.01 12.77 -21.85
N HIS A 268 1.37 11.67 -21.21
CA HIS A 268 2.46 10.80 -21.61
C HIS A 268 1.88 9.50 -22.16
N GLU A 269 2.14 9.19 -23.41
CA GLU A 269 1.93 7.84 -23.95
C GLU A 269 3.15 6.97 -23.56
N VAL A 270 2.92 6.03 -22.68
CA VAL A 270 3.96 5.16 -22.13
C VAL A 270 3.85 3.78 -22.76
N PHE A 271 4.91 3.32 -23.41
CA PHE A 271 4.95 1.96 -23.93
C PHE A 271 5.25 0.97 -22.80
N VAL A 272 4.35 0.00 -22.62
CA VAL A 272 4.40 -1.04 -21.60
C VAL A 272 4.42 -2.40 -22.28
N GLN A 273 5.50 -3.14 -22.13
CA GLN A 273 5.66 -4.52 -22.62
C GLN A 273 5.98 -5.50 -21.48
N ASP A 274 6.17 -4.98 -20.27
CA ASP A 274 6.44 -5.72 -19.05
C ASP A 274 5.61 -5.17 -17.89
N THR A 275 5.35 -6.01 -16.89
CA THR A 275 4.72 -5.63 -15.64
C THR A 275 5.57 -6.11 -14.46
N TYR A 276 5.23 -5.70 -13.26
CA TYR A 276 5.92 -6.22 -12.08
C TYR A 276 5.53 -7.68 -11.82
N ALA A 277 6.52 -8.52 -11.55
CA ALA A 277 6.31 -9.96 -11.27
C ALA A 277 5.33 -10.18 -10.11
N VAL A 278 5.45 -9.35 -9.05
CA VAL A 278 4.57 -9.36 -7.88
C VAL A 278 3.89 -7.99 -7.73
N GLY A 279 3.48 -7.40 -8.85
CA GLY A 279 2.65 -6.21 -8.92
C GLY A 279 1.18 -6.53 -8.76
N VAL A 280 0.34 -5.53 -9.00
CA VAL A 280 -1.10 -5.71 -8.99
C VAL A 280 -1.55 -6.78 -9.98
N SER A 281 -2.55 -7.54 -9.59
CA SER A 281 -3.20 -8.55 -10.43
C SER A 281 -4.72 -8.37 -10.40
N THR A 282 -5.38 -8.94 -11.39
CA THR A 282 -6.83 -9.04 -11.44
C THR A 282 -7.19 -10.51 -11.51
N SER A 283 -7.91 -11.01 -10.51
CA SER A 283 -8.23 -12.45 -10.42
C SER A 283 -7.02 -13.38 -10.60
N GLY A 284 -5.85 -12.94 -10.13
CA GLY A 284 -4.59 -13.69 -10.19
C GLY A 284 -3.82 -13.58 -11.50
N HIS A 285 -4.26 -12.77 -12.47
CA HIS A 285 -3.61 -12.55 -13.76
C HIS A 285 -3.14 -11.11 -13.93
N LYS A 286 -2.19 -10.87 -14.83
CA LYS A 286 -1.84 -9.52 -15.26
C LYS A 286 -2.98 -8.99 -16.14
N GLY A 287 -3.41 -7.76 -15.84
CA GLY A 287 -4.56 -7.12 -16.49
C GLY A 287 -4.31 -5.65 -16.81
N VAL A 288 -5.36 -4.93 -17.13
CA VAL A 288 -5.30 -3.50 -17.46
C VAL A 288 -4.74 -2.68 -16.31
N ILE A 289 -5.01 -3.06 -15.07
CA ILE A 289 -4.51 -2.35 -13.89
C ILE A 289 -3.00 -2.54 -13.72
N SER A 290 -2.48 -3.72 -14.05
CA SER A 290 -1.03 -3.98 -14.08
C SER A 290 -0.32 -3.10 -15.12
N LEU A 291 -0.96 -2.81 -16.27
CA LEU A 291 -0.44 -1.87 -17.25
C LEU A 291 -0.40 -0.44 -16.70
N TYR A 292 -1.49 0.00 -16.04
CA TYR A 292 -1.55 1.33 -15.42
C TYR A 292 -0.54 1.49 -14.29
N GLU A 293 -0.42 0.50 -13.38
CA GLU A 293 0.60 0.47 -12.34
C GLU A 293 2.00 0.65 -12.94
N ARG A 294 2.29 -0.12 -13.97
CA ARG A 294 3.60 -0.11 -14.63
C ARG A 294 3.88 1.21 -15.36
N ALA A 295 2.89 1.74 -16.10
CA ALA A 295 3.01 3.01 -16.80
C ALA A 295 3.17 4.18 -15.84
N TYR A 296 2.37 4.21 -14.77
CA TYR A 296 2.45 5.24 -13.74
C TYR A 296 3.83 5.28 -13.07
N ALA A 297 4.37 4.12 -12.73
CA ALA A 297 5.70 4.00 -12.16
C ALA A 297 6.84 4.39 -13.14
N GLN A 298 6.61 4.36 -14.46
CA GLN A 298 7.58 4.89 -15.43
C GLN A 298 7.60 6.41 -15.46
N VAL A 299 6.44 7.06 -15.29
CA VAL A 299 6.31 8.53 -15.30
C VAL A 299 6.62 9.12 -13.92
N TYR A 300 6.22 8.43 -12.87
CA TYR A 300 6.35 8.88 -11.47
C TYR A 300 7.06 7.84 -10.61
N PRO A 301 8.34 7.57 -10.84
CA PRO A 301 9.06 6.52 -10.14
C PRO A 301 9.17 6.73 -8.62
N GLU A 302 9.08 7.98 -8.15
CA GLU A 302 9.09 8.32 -6.73
C GLU A 302 7.83 7.84 -5.98
N SER A 303 6.75 7.57 -6.70
CA SER A 303 5.44 7.22 -6.11
C SER A 303 5.18 5.71 -5.98
N VAL A 304 6.15 4.86 -6.30
CA VAL A 304 5.98 3.39 -6.26
C VAL A 304 5.75 2.87 -4.83
N ASN A 305 6.16 3.62 -3.81
CA ASN A 305 5.99 3.25 -2.40
C ASN A 305 5.47 4.42 -1.55
N GLY A 306 4.41 5.02 -2.02
CA GLY A 306 3.72 6.08 -1.31
C GLY A 306 3.38 7.26 -2.21
N GLY A 307 2.28 7.93 -1.91
CA GLY A 307 1.80 9.07 -2.65
C GLY A 307 0.46 9.56 -2.13
N SER A 308 -0.15 10.47 -2.85
CA SER A 308 -1.42 11.09 -2.51
C SER A 308 -2.52 10.60 -3.45
N SER A 309 -3.60 10.05 -2.90
CA SER A 309 -4.80 9.71 -3.68
C SER A 309 -5.44 10.94 -4.33
N LEU A 310 -5.29 12.14 -3.73
CA LEU A 310 -5.71 13.39 -4.32
C LEU A 310 -4.98 13.68 -5.64
N ASP A 311 -3.65 13.56 -5.62
CA ASP A 311 -2.82 13.74 -6.82
C ASP A 311 -3.05 12.62 -7.84
N ALA A 312 -3.21 11.38 -7.39
CA ALA A 312 -3.50 10.25 -8.25
C ALA A 312 -4.84 10.43 -9.00
N LEU A 313 -5.90 10.80 -8.29
CA LEU A 313 -7.20 11.09 -8.91
C LEU A 313 -7.08 12.20 -9.96
N ALA A 314 -6.39 13.31 -9.65
CA ALA A 314 -6.20 14.41 -10.59
C ALA A 314 -5.43 13.95 -11.85
N LYS A 315 -4.41 13.11 -11.69
CA LYS A 315 -3.61 12.56 -12.79
C LYS A 315 -4.38 11.51 -13.62
N ILE A 316 -5.26 10.72 -13.01
CA ILE A 316 -6.09 9.73 -13.73
C ILE A 316 -7.24 10.41 -14.46
N THR A 317 -7.94 11.34 -13.80
CA THR A 317 -9.18 11.95 -14.33
C THR A 317 -8.93 13.18 -15.17
N THR A 318 -7.75 13.78 -15.12
CA THR A 318 -7.41 15.08 -15.75
C THR A 318 -8.25 16.25 -15.23
N LYS A 319 -8.82 16.10 -14.05
CA LYS A 319 -9.65 17.10 -13.37
C LYS A 319 -9.14 17.31 -11.96
N ASP A 320 -9.33 18.51 -11.44
CA ASP A 320 -9.00 18.78 -10.05
C ASP A 320 -9.78 17.83 -9.12
N ALA A 321 -9.05 17.31 -8.15
CA ALA A 321 -9.60 16.59 -7.02
C ALA A 321 -9.50 17.47 -5.78
N HIS A 322 -10.42 17.32 -4.86
CA HIS A 322 -10.39 18.03 -3.60
C HIS A 322 -10.45 17.07 -2.42
N LYS A 323 -10.09 17.59 -1.28
CA LYS A 323 -10.02 16.85 -0.02
C LYS A 323 -11.17 17.26 0.89
N VAL A 324 -11.83 16.26 1.47
CA VAL A 324 -12.73 16.44 2.62
C VAL A 324 -11.98 15.94 3.84
N ASP A 325 -11.73 16.82 4.80
CA ASP A 325 -10.97 16.51 6.02
C ASP A 325 -11.92 16.12 7.14
N GLY A 326 -11.65 14.99 7.79
CA GLY A 326 -12.32 14.57 9.01
C GLY A 326 -11.67 15.13 10.30
N GLU A 327 -10.60 15.90 10.17
CA GLU A 327 -9.98 16.59 11.30
C GLU A 327 -10.61 17.97 11.44
N GLY A 328 -11.45 18.12 12.46
CA GLY A 328 -12.06 19.41 12.80
C GLY A 328 -11.00 20.50 12.93
N SER A 329 -11.31 21.69 12.40
CA SER A 329 -10.43 22.85 12.45
C SER A 329 -9.94 23.11 13.88
N TRP A 330 -8.65 22.96 14.10
CA TRP A 330 -7.94 23.26 15.35
C TRP A 330 -8.30 24.63 15.97
N LEU A 331 -8.77 25.58 15.16
CA LEU A 331 -9.10 26.95 15.60
C LEU A 331 -10.36 27.07 16.46
N PHE A 332 -11.28 26.09 16.45
CA PHE A 332 -12.58 26.26 17.14
C PHE A 332 -12.97 25.14 18.11
N GLY A 333 -12.14 24.10 18.33
CA GLY A 333 -12.32 23.14 19.43
C GLY A 333 -13.60 22.28 19.40
N TRP A 334 -14.30 22.15 18.27
CA TRP A 334 -15.55 21.44 18.13
C TRP A 334 -15.39 20.25 17.16
N GLY A 335 -15.34 19.08 17.69
CA GLY A 335 -15.64 17.82 17.01
C GLY A 335 -14.47 17.22 16.21
N GLU A 336 -13.87 16.14 16.74
CA GLU A 336 -13.10 15.18 15.94
C GLU A 336 -14.08 14.46 15.00
N GLY A 337 -13.84 14.48 13.68
CA GLY A 337 -14.60 13.72 12.68
C GLY A 337 -15.31 14.59 11.63
N TYR A 338 -15.96 13.91 10.68
CA TYR A 338 -16.70 14.58 9.61
C TYR A 338 -18.00 15.20 10.11
N ASP A 339 -18.22 16.49 9.81
CA ASP A 339 -19.47 17.16 10.10
C ASP A 339 -20.62 16.69 9.18
N LYS A 340 -21.82 17.23 9.39
CA LYS A 340 -23.00 16.81 8.60
C LYS A 340 -22.85 17.17 7.11
N SER A 341 -22.23 18.28 6.78
CA SER A 341 -22.03 18.73 5.39
C SER A 341 -21.00 17.87 4.69
N GLU A 342 -19.89 17.58 5.36
CA GLU A 342 -18.81 16.72 4.87
C GLU A 342 -19.30 15.28 4.63
N ARG A 343 -20.10 14.72 5.54
CA ARG A 343 -20.74 13.41 5.34
C ARG A 343 -21.69 13.42 4.15
N GLN A 344 -22.50 14.47 3.99
CA GLN A 344 -23.40 14.60 2.84
C GLN A 344 -22.61 14.71 1.52
N GLU A 345 -21.49 15.40 1.52
CA GLU A 345 -20.62 15.49 0.35
C GLU A 345 -20.02 14.13 -0.01
N ILE A 346 -19.52 13.37 0.96
CA ILE A 346 -18.99 12.01 0.73
C ILE A 346 -20.10 11.10 0.21
N ILE A 347 -21.28 11.10 0.83
CA ILE A 347 -22.45 10.32 0.40
C ILE A 347 -22.85 10.66 -1.02
N HIS A 348 -22.99 11.95 -1.32
CA HIS A 348 -23.38 12.40 -2.66
C HIS A 348 -22.33 12.01 -3.71
N SER A 349 -21.05 12.21 -3.40
CA SER A 349 -19.95 11.93 -4.34
C SER A 349 -19.85 10.45 -4.66
N ALA A 350 -19.82 9.59 -3.64
CA ALA A 350 -19.74 8.14 -3.83
C ALA A 350 -20.94 7.62 -4.66
N ASN A 351 -22.14 8.08 -4.34
CA ASN A 351 -23.38 7.57 -4.97
C ASN A 351 -23.68 8.18 -6.34
N SER A 352 -23.04 9.31 -6.70
CA SER A 352 -23.14 9.91 -8.03
C SER A 352 -22.05 9.45 -9.01
N GLY A 353 -21.26 8.45 -8.64
CA GLY A 353 -20.19 7.91 -9.48
C GLY A 353 -18.95 8.80 -9.57
N ARG A 354 -18.80 9.78 -8.65
CA ARG A 354 -17.55 10.53 -8.53
C ARG A 354 -16.48 9.63 -7.88
N PRO A 355 -15.28 9.55 -8.46
CA PRO A 355 -14.19 8.81 -7.85
C PRO A 355 -13.90 9.30 -6.43
N THR A 356 -14.04 8.43 -5.45
CA THR A 356 -13.93 8.78 -4.04
C THR A 356 -13.02 7.77 -3.33
N VAL A 357 -11.99 8.27 -2.63
CA VAL A 357 -10.96 7.46 -1.95
C VAL A 357 -10.83 7.91 -0.50
N ALA A 358 -11.00 6.97 0.42
CA ALA A 358 -10.80 7.20 1.85
C ALA A 358 -9.38 6.80 2.26
N ASN A 359 -8.75 7.65 3.07
CA ASN A 359 -7.35 7.50 3.46
C ASN A 359 -7.23 7.43 4.97
N THR A 360 -6.58 6.37 5.45
CA THR A 360 -6.21 6.24 6.85
C THR A 360 -4.92 7.02 7.12
N GLY A 361 -4.89 7.73 8.22
CA GLY A 361 -3.71 8.47 8.67
C GLY A 361 -2.80 7.70 9.61
N GLU A 362 -1.88 8.43 10.25
CA GLU A 362 -1.09 7.98 11.40
C GLU A 362 -1.87 8.24 12.71
N SER A 363 -3.07 7.77 12.78
CA SER A 363 -3.92 8.02 13.95
C SER A 363 -3.40 7.28 15.18
N LYS A 364 -3.45 7.95 16.35
CA LYS A 364 -3.25 7.33 17.68
C LYS A 364 -4.17 6.12 17.94
N ASN A 365 -5.18 5.93 17.10
CA ASN A 365 -6.14 4.83 17.19
C ASN A 365 -5.62 3.52 16.59
N PHE A 366 -4.52 3.55 15.81
CA PHE A 366 -3.88 2.34 15.32
C PHE A 366 -2.89 1.77 16.35
N ARG A 367 -2.90 0.45 16.51
CA ARG A 367 -1.92 -0.29 17.31
C ARG A 367 -0.86 -0.86 16.37
N GLY A 368 0.17 -0.04 16.07
CA GLY A 368 1.11 -0.33 15.00
C GLY A 368 0.54 0.05 13.65
N ASN A 369 0.55 -0.89 12.69
CA ASN A 369 0.06 -0.66 11.34
C ASN A 369 -1.41 -1.03 11.15
N THR A 370 -2.08 -1.62 12.13
CA THR A 370 -3.47 -2.08 11.99
C THR A 370 -4.34 -1.69 13.18
N ALA A 371 -5.65 -1.69 12.96
CA ALA A 371 -6.63 -1.55 14.00
C ALA A 371 -7.79 -2.53 13.76
N PRO A 372 -8.21 -3.31 14.78
CA PRO A 372 -9.37 -4.16 14.67
C PRO A 372 -10.64 -3.31 14.68
N VAL A 373 -11.51 -3.51 13.69
CA VAL A 373 -12.76 -2.76 13.53
C VAL A 373 -13.90 -3.73 13.21
N SER A 374 -15.04 -3.53 13.85
CA SER A 374 -16.26 -4.29 13.54
C SER A 374 -16.91 -3.70 12.28
N VAL A 375 -17.11 -4.54 11.28
CA VAL A 375 -17.64 -4.16 9.98
C VAL A 375 -18.74 -5.12 9.54
N LYS A 376 -19.55 -4.68 8.60
CA LYS A 376 -20.54 -5.52 7.93
C LYS A 376 -20.00 -5.95 6.57
N LEU A 377 -19.96 -7.25 6.32
CA LEU A 377 -19.56 -7.82 5.03
C LEU A 377 -20.72 -7.76 4.01
N PRO A 378 -20.44 -7.95 2.70
CA PRO A 378 -21.47 -7.91 1.65
C PRO A 378 -22.62 -8.93 1.84
N ASP A 379 -22.36 -10.06 2.48
CA ASP A 379 -23.35 -11.07 2.81
C ASP A 379 -24.24 -10.71 4.03
N GLY A 380 -24.00 -9.56 4.63
CA GLY A 380 -24.70 -9.04 5.80
C GLY A 380 -24.13 -9.48 7.14
N THR A 381 -23.12 -10.35 7.16
CA THR A 381 -22.49 -10.81 8.41
C THR A 381 -21.65 -9.71 9.05
N GLN A 382 -21.61 -9.70 10.40
CA GLN A 382 -20.71 -8.83 11.17
C GLN A 382 -19.38 -9.56 11.40
N GLN A 383 -18.29 -8.87 11.11
CA GLN A 383 -16.95 -9.41 11.28
C GLN A 383 -16.02 -8.34 11.86
N THR A 384 -15.04 -8.75 12.68
CA THR A 384 -13.95 -7.86 13.06
C THR A 384 -12.78 -8.09 12.12
N ILE A 385 -12.38 -7.05 11.37
CA ILE A 385 -11.25 -7.07 10.45
C ILE A 385 -10.16 -6.11 10.90
N ASP A 386 -8.95 -6.31 10.43
CA ASP A 386 -7.85 -5.38 10.62
C ASP A 386 -7.80 -4.37 9.47
N ILE A 387 -8.05 -3.10 9.76
CA ILE A 387 -7.79 -2.01 8.81
C ILE A 387 -6.34 -1.53 8.96
N TYR A 388 -5.75 -1.05 7.86
CA TYR A 388 -4.34 -0.66 7.81
C TYR A 388 -4.17 0.85 7.98
N ALA A 389 -3.16 1.27 8.76
CA ALA A 389 -2.72 2.66 8.84
C ALA A 389 -2.00 3.08 7.54
N ARG A 390 -2.05 4.36 7.20
CA ARG A 390 -1.38 4.91 6.01
C ARG A 390 -1.73 4.15 4.73
N HIS A 391 -3.01 3.82 4.60
CA HIS A 391 -3.53 3.04 3.50
C HIS A 391 -4.73 3.74 2.85
N SER A 392 -4.98 3.43 1.59
CA SER A 392 -6.06 4.02 0.81
C SER A 392 -7.07 2.96 0.41
N TYR A 393 -8.35 3.30 0.49
CA TYR A 393 -9.48 2.43 0.18
C TYR A 393 -10.39 3.13 -0.83
N MET A 394 -10.89 2.42 -1.83
CA MET A 394 -11.96 2.92 -2.67
C MET A 394 -13.24 3.07 -1.84
N VAL A 395 -13.92 4.20 -1.92
CA VAL A 395 -15.29 4.36 -1.42
C VAL A 395 -16.24 3.92 -2.53
N LYS A 396 -16.91 2.78 -2.31
CA LYS A 396 -17.85 2.22 -3.28
C LYS A 396 -19.23 2.85 -3.17
N HIS A 397 -19.68 3.06 -1.94
CA HIS A 397 -20.99 3.60 -1.59
C HIS A 397 -20.95 4.21 -0.21
N ALA A 398 -21.85 5.16 0.08
CA ALA A 398 -22.07 5.67 1.42
C ALA A 398 -23.54 6.05 1.61
N ASP A 399 -24.05 5.90 2.85
CA ASP A 399 -25.40 6.33 3.24
C ASP A 399 -25.41 6.85 4.68
N GLN A 400 -26.58 7.04 5.26
CA GLN A 400 -26.70 7.54 6.63
C GLN A 400 -26.19 6.52 7.68
N SER A 401 -26.11 5.24 7.33
CA SER A 401 -25.68 4.17 8.24
C SER A 401 -24.18 3.95 8.27
N GLY A 402 -23.47 4.29 7.17
CA GLY A 402 -22.05 4.07 7.08
C GLY A 402 -21.45 4.23 5.69
N VAL A 403 -20.22 3.78 5.56
CA VAL A 403 -19.41 3.88 4.33
C VAL A 403 -18.99 2.48 3.89
N THR A 404 -19.29 2.12 2.65
CA THR A 404 -18.82 0.87 2.03
C THR A 404 -17.50 1.11 1.32
N LEU A 405 -16.49 0.41 1.75
CA LEU A 405 -15.11 0.51 1.30
C LEU A 405 -14.67 -0.76 0.58
N VAL A 406 -13.70 -0.62 -0.31
CA VAL A 406 -13.00 -1.76 -0.92
C VAL A 406 -11.50 -1.56 -0.75
N ASN A 407 -10.86 -2.55 -0.16
CA ASN A 407 -9.43 -2.61 0.05
C ASN A 407 -8.74 -3.03 -1.26
N PRO A 408 -7.76 -2.26 -1.80
CA PRO A 408 -7.02 -2.67 -2.98
C PRO A 408 -6.20 -3.95 -2.80
N HIS A 409 -5.95 -4.41 -1.56
CA HIS A 409 -5.37 -5.74 -1.32
C HIS A 409 -6.25 -6.89 -1.86
N GLY A 410 -7.54 -6.63 -2.16
CA GLY A 410 -8.48 -7.63 -2.64
C GLY A 410 -9.05 -8.52 -1.53
N GLU A 411 -8.61 -8.35 -0.30
CA GLU A 411 -9.06 -9.07 0.90
C GLU A 411 -8.89 -8.22 2.15
N ASN A 412 -9.53 -8.62 3.25
CA ASN A 412 -9.31 -8.03 4.57
C ASN A 412 -8.96 -9.12 5.56
N THR A 413 -7.91 -8.94 6.34
CA THR A 413 -7.52 -9.88 7.39
C THR A 413 -8.57 -9.89 8.51
N ILE A 414 -9.05 -11.05 8.88
CA ILE A 414 -9.94 -11.23 10.04
C ILE A 414 -9.08 -11.14 11.30
N SER A 415 -9.42 -10.19 12.17
CA SER A 415 -8.61 -9.86 13.35
C SER A 415 -8.34 -11.08 14.22
N ASN A 416 -7.10 -11.18 14.68
CA ASN A 416 -6.59 -12.29 15.51
C ASN A 416 -6.65 -13.67 14.85
N THR A 417 -6.74 -13.75 13.53
CA THR A 417 -6.69 -15.00 12.77
C THR A 417 -5.71 -14.89 11.60
N SER A 418 -5.44 -16.02 10.94
CA SER A 418 -4.76 -16.07 9.65
C SER A 418 -5.72 -16.09 8.46
N LEU A 419 -7.00 -15.87 8.69
CA LEU A 419 -8.04 -15.92 7.68
C LEU A 419 -8.29 -14.52 7.11
N SER A 420 -8.73 -14.49 5.85
CA SER A 420 -9.12 -13.27 5.15
C SER A 420 -10.57 -13.37 4.66
N THR A 421 -11.18 -12.21 4.41
CA THR A 421 -12.46 -12.15 3.72
C THR A 421 -12.29 -12.49 2.23
N PRO A 422 -13.35 -13.01 1.55
CA PRO A 422 -13.22 -13.46 0.16
C PRO A 422 -12.98 -12.31 -0.86
N ASN A 423 -13.23 -11.08 -0.47
CA ASN A 423 -12.91 -9.87 -1.23
C ASN A 423 -12.65 -8.71 -0.28
N GLY A 424 -12.14 -7.60 -0.79
CA GLY A 424 -11.78 -6.43 0.00
C GLY A 424 -12.97 -5.55 0.44
N GLU A 425 -14.21 -5.89 0.11
CA GLU A 425 -15.39 -5.05 0.39
C GLU A 425 -15.89 -5.21 1.82
N PHE A 426 -16.21 -4.10 2.48
CA PHE A 426 -16.84 -4.05 3.79
C PHE A 426 -17.53 -2.70 4.02
N THR A 427 -18.53 -2.67 4.92
CA THR A 427 -19.20 -1.44 5.36
C THR A 427 -18.84 -1.14 6.81
N ILE A 428 -18.35 0.06 7.06
CA ILE A 428 -17.96 0.59 8.36
C ILE A 428 -18.96 1.67 8.81
N SER A 429 -19.24 1.74 10.11
CA SER A 429 -20.07 2.80 10.68
C SER A 429 -19.43 4.19 10.53
N TRP A 430 -20.21 5.27 10.50
CA TRP A 430 -19.65 6.63 10.50
C TRP A 430 -18.82 6.92 11.75
N GLU A 431 -19.17 6.33 12.89
CA GLU A 431 -18.42 6.48 14.14
C GLU A 431 -17.00 5.91 13.99
N ASP A 432 -16.87 4.70 13.49
CA ASP A 432 -15.55 4.10 13.27
C ASP A 432 -14.85 4.71 12.05
N PHE A 433 -15.59 5.07 10.99
CA PHE A 433 -14.99 5.71 9.82
C PHE A 433 -14.24 6.99 10.21
N GLN A 434 -14.89 7.92 10.90
CA GLN A 434 -14.26 9.18 11.35
C GLN A 434 -13.10 8.99 12.32
N LYS A 435 -13.04 7.86 13.03
CA LYS A 435 -11.97 7.55 13.96
C LYS A 435 -10.67 7.14 13.28
N TYR A 436 -10.77 6.52 12.11
CA TYR A 436 -9.63 5.92 11.43
C TYR A 436 -9.27 6.59 10.10
N TYR A 437 -10.23 7.15 9.39
CA TYR A 437 -10.03 7.78 8.08
C TYR A 437 -9.96 9.30 8.24
N GLY A 438 -8.74 9.84 8.19
CA GLY A 438 -8.49 11.25 8.43
C GLY A 438 -8.94 12.16 7.30
N HIS A 439 -9.01 11.66 6.06
CA HIS A 439 -9.51 12.44 4.93
C HIS A 439 -10.03 11.58 3.78
N VAL A 440 -10.89 12.17 2.98
CA VAL A 440 -11.44 11.61 1.75
C VAL A 440 -11.03 12.47 0.57
N ALA A 441 -10.45 11.85 -0.46
CA ALA A 441 -10.15 12.50 -1.73
C ALA A 441 -11.31 12.25 -2.72
N ILE A 442 -11.82 13.30 -3.34
CA ILE A 442 -12.93 13.24 -4.28
C ILE A 442 -12.50 13.84 -5.61
N GLY A 443 -12.58 13.04 -6.68
CA GLY A 443 -12.29 13.44 -8.04
C GLY A 443 -13.55 13.72 -8.87
N SER A 444 -13.35 13.88 -10.17
CA SER A 444 -14.44 14.03 -11.15
C SER A 444 -14.09 13.34 -12.45
N VAL A 445 -14.99 12.53 -12.97
CA VAL A 445 -14.96 12.01 -14.35
C VAL A 445 -16.03 12.74 -15.14
N LYS A 446 -15.63 13.63 -16.07
CA LYS A 446 -16.53 14.32 -16.99
C LYS A 446 -16.18 14.01 -18.43
#